data_0905f3ed2b00bf457f4e14036e9f24fb
#
_entry.id   0905f3ed2b00bf457f4e14036e9f24fb
#
_cell.length_a   1.000
_cell.length_b   1.000
_cell.length_c   1.000
_cell.angle_alpha   90.00
_cell.angle_beta   90.00
_cell.angle_gamma   90.00
#
_symmetry.space_group_name_H-M   'P 1'
#
loop_
_entity.id
_entity.type
_entity.pdbx_description
1 polymer ?
#
loop_
_entity_poly.entity_id
_entity_poly.type
_entity_poly.pdbx_seq_one_letter_code
_entity_poly.pdbx_strand_id
1 'polypeptide(L)'
;MRNVAILTEARSSYGYLRPICRLIEADPELDYSLIVTNQHLLPDFGYSVEDIERDGLKITDRLYMTLDGYTPATMVKSLGVLLLGLTDTFVRLKPDLILAIGDRGDSLMAALAGAHMNIPVAHIQAGERSGNIDGITRHAITRFAHIHLASGPDAAERLKLMGEEDFRIFMTGAPQLDELVNGDVASREEIAERFGLDLDQPLLLVLQHPVTEEFGEGVEQMEETLEALCELRQQTVLIFPNTDAGSDDLRLMIERYHRPFMRVERNVPRRVYSGLMQAASALIGNSSSGLIEAPAVGLPAVNVGDRQRDRARAPNVIDVPHDRRAIVEAVRRALEPGFRQSFANGGSPYLSDGRVSERIVEILKTIPIDERLLRKQIAY
;
A
#
# COMPACT_ATOMS: atom_id res chain seq x y z
N MET A 1 8.31 -25.35 -14.33
CA MET A 1 7.37 -24.31 -13.86
C MET A 1 8.10 -23.53 -12.77
N ARG A 2 8.24 -22.21 -12.94
CA ARG A 2 8.95 -21.34 -11.97
C ARG A 2 8.00 -20.99 -10.84
N ASN A 3 8.39 -21.23 -9.60
CA ASN A 3 7.61 -20.91 -8.40
C ASN A 3 8.04 -19.57 -7.80
N VAL A 4 7.12 -18.62 -7.69
CA VAL A 4 7.32 -17.29 -7.11
C VAL A 4 6.73 -17.26 -5.71
N ALA A 5 7.53 -17.11 -4.66
CA ALA A 5 7.05 -16.84 -3.32
C ALA A 5 6.59 -15.38 -3.22
N ILE A 6 5.36 -15.15 -2.82
CA ILE A 6 4.73 -13.84 -2.75
C ILE A 6 4.30 -13.59 -1.31
N LEU A 7 4.80 -12.51 -0.69
CA LEU A 7 4.41 -12.11 0.67
C LEU A 7 3.38 -11.00 0.62
N THR A 8 2.29 -11.14 1.40
CA THR A 8 1.32 -10.08 1.64
C THR A 8 1.06 -9.90 3.14
N GLU A 9 1.19 -8.67 3.62
CA GLU A 9 1.09 -8.33 5.03
C GLU A 9 -0.11 -7.43 5.37
N ALA A 10 -0.65 -6.73 4.37
CA ALA A 10 -1.73 -5.76 4.56
C ALA A 10 -2.63 -5.65 3.32
N ARG A 11 -3.79 -5.07 3.51
CA ARG A 11 -4.76 -4.78 2.43
C ARG A 11 -4.14 -4.02 1.25
N SER A 12 -3.26 -3.07 1.57
CA SER A 12 -2.55 -2.30 0.55
C SER A 12 -1.68 -3.18 -0.33
N SER A 13 -0.83 -4.02 0.24
CA SER A 13 0.02 -4.94 -0.50
C SER A 13 -0.80 -5.95 -1.32
N TYR A 14 -1.90 -6.45 -0.78
CA TYR A 14 -2.79 -7.35 -1.51
C TYR A 14 -3.37 -6.71 -2.78
N GLY A 15 -3.70 -5.42 -2.74
CA GLY A 15 -4.16 -4.68 -3.92
C GLY A 15 -3.14 -4.62 -5.06
N TYR A 16 -1.84 -4.73 -4.78
CA TYR A 16 -0.80 -4.84 -5.82
C TYR A 16 -0.67 -6.25 -6.37
N LEU A 17 -0.91 -7.25 -5.52
CA LEU A 17 -0.60 -8.66 -5.79
C LEU A 17 -1.74 -9.41 -6.45
N ARG A 18 -2.98 -9.03 -6.15
CA ARG A 18 -4.18 -9.70 -6.63
C ARG A 18 -4.15 -9.90 -8.16
N PRO A 19 -3.93 -8.86 -8.99
CA PRO A 19 -3.84 -9.05 -10.43
C PRO A 19 -2.61 -9.87 -10.85
N ILE A 20 -1.48 -9.74 -10.15
CA ILE A 20 -0.27 -10.52 -10.44
C ILE A 20 -0.50 -12.02 -10.18
N CYS A 21 -1.09 -12.38 -9.03
CA CYS A 21 -1.41 -13.77 -8.71
C CYS A 21 -2.34 -14.41 -9.76
N ARG A 22 -3.38 -13.69 -10.19
CA ARG A 22 -4.30 -14.15 -11.24
C ARG A 22 -3.63 -14.39 -12.58
N LEU A 23 -2.69 -13.51 -12.96
CA LEU A 23 -1.93 -13.66 -14.19
C LEU A 23 -0.96 -14.85 -14.11
N ILE A 24 -0.35 -15.08 -12.95
CA ILE A 24 0.51 -16.26 -12.73
C ILE A 24 -0.33 -17.55 -12.78
N GLU A 25 -1.51 -17.59 -12.17
CA GLU A 25 -2.42 -18.75 -12.27
C GLU A 25 -2.82 -19.11 -13.71
N ALA A 26 -2.90 -18.10 -14.58
CA ALA A 26 -3.24 -18.29 -15.99
C ALA A 26 -2.04 -18.70 -16.86
N ASP A 27 -0.81 -18.63 -16.36
CA ASP A 27 0.40 -18.92 -17.12
C ASP A 27 0.92 -20.35 -16.82
N PRO A 28 1.01 -21.24 -17.84
CA PRO A 28 1.42 -22.62 -17.63
C PRO A 28 2.90 -22.83 -17.24
N GLU A 29 3.74 -21.79 -17.33
CA GLU A 29 5.17 -21.85 -16.99
C GLU A 29 5.46 -21.31 -15.59
N LEU A 30 4.47 -20.67 -14.94
CA LEU A 30 4.59 -20.06 -13.62
C LEU A 30 3.71 -20.76 -12.59
N ASP A 31 4.11 -20.64 -11.33
CA ASP A 31 3.32 -20.98 -10.15
C ASP A 31 3.64 -19.95 -9.05
N TYR A 32 2.77 -19.80 -8.06
CA TYR A 32 3.06 -18.95 -6.91
C TYR A 32 2.80 -19.67 -5.58
N SER A 33 3.54 -19.23 -4.58
CA SER A 33 3.32 -19.59 -3.19
C SER A 33 2.96 -18.32 -2.40
N LEU A 34 1.65 -18.10 -2.15
CA LEU A 34 1.18 -16.93 -1.43
C LEU A 34 1.32 -17.12 0.09
N ILE A 35 2.11 -16.28 0.71
CA ILE A 35 2.38 -16.25 2.15
C ILE A 35 1.67 -15.05 2.74
N VAL A 36 0.74 -15.30 3.65
CA VAL A 36 -0.08 -14.27 4.30
C VAL A 36 0.38 -14.05 5.73
N THR A 37 0.52 -12.79 6.15
CA THR A 37 1.00 -12.44 7.49
C THR A 37 0.38 -11.14 8.03
N ASN A 38 0.82 -10.73 9.21
CA ASN A 38 0.55 -9.44 9.86
C ASN A 38 -0.95 -9.07 9.85
N GLN A 39 -1.31 -7.87 9.37
CA GLN A 39 -2.66 -7.28 9.42
C GLN A 39 -3.74 -8.21 8.86
N HIS A 40 -3.43 -9.00 7.84
CA HIS A 40 -4.37 -9.96 7.27
C HIS A 40 -4.89 -10.99 8.28
N LEU A 41 -4.08 -11.35 9.28
CA LEU A 41 -4.38 -12.39 10.28
C LEU A 41 -4.89 -11.81 11.61
N LEU A 42 -5.20 -10.51 11.67
CA LEU A 42 -5.63 -9.82 12.89
C LEU A 42 -7.13 -9.50 12.84
N PRO A 43 -7.96 -10.14 13.72
CA PRO A 43 -9.40 -9.88 13.79
C PRO A 43 -9.74 -8.42 14.10
N ASP A 44 -8.97 -7.76 14.96
CA ASP A 44 -9.18 -6.36 15.33
C ASP A 44 -9.01 -5.39 14.15
N PHE A 45 -8.27 -5.80 13.13
CA PHE A 45 -8.07 -5.04 11.90
C PHE A 45 -8.90 -5.58 10.71
N GLY A 46 -9.92 -6.42 11.00
CA GLY A 46 -10.92 -6.88 10.03
C GLY A 46 -10.58 -8.18 9.32
N TYR A 47 -9.57 -8.94 9.78
CA TYR A 47 -9.23 -10.32 9.34
C TYR A 47 -9.27 -10.51 7.82
N SER A 48 -8.59 -9.62 7.10
CA SER A 48 -8.70 -9.49 5.64
C SER A 48 -8.15 -10.70 4.84
N VAL A 49 -7.64 -11.73 5.50
CA VAL A 49 -7.33 -13.02 4.87
C VAL A 49 -8.57 -13.65 4.22
N GLU A 50 -9.77 -13.41 4.77
CA GLU A 50 -11.05 -13.87 4.19
C GLU A 50 -11.33 -13.22 2.82
N ASP A 51 -10.85 -12.00 2.57
CA ASP A 51 -10.98 -11.38 1.26
C ASP A 51 -10.12 -12.11 0.21
N ILE A 52 -8.92 -12.54 0.60
CA ILE A 52 -8.02 -13.33 -0.25
C ILE A 52 -8.64 -14.68 -0.58
N GLU A 53 -9.22 -15.35 0.43
CA GLU A 53 -9.93 -16.62 0.25
C GLU A 53 -11.17 -16.48 -0.64
N ARG A 54 -11.92 -15.39 -0.45
CA ARG A 54 -13.14 -15.07 -1.24
C ARG A 54 -12.82 -14.75 -2.69
N ASP A 55 -11.65 -14.19 -2.97
CA ASP A 55 -11.11 -13.98 -4.31
C ASP A 55 -10.67 -15.30 -4.99
N GLY A 56 -10.63 -16.41 -4.24
CA GLY A 56 -10.28 -17.75 -4.75
C GLY A 56 -8.78 -18.00 -4.85
N LEU A 57 -7.91 -17.08 -4.38
CA LEU A 57 -6.46 -17.26 -4.43
C LEU A 57 -5.99 -18.30 -3.42
N LYS A 58 -5.08 -19.17 -3.85
CA LYS A 58 -4.55 -20.25 -3.02
C LYS A 58 -3.50 -19.72 -2.03
N ILE A 59 -3.86 -19.66 -0.75
CA ILE A 59 -2.92 -19.35 0.33
C ILE A 59 -2.07 -20.58 0.63
N THR A 60 -0.75 -20.42 0.51
CA THR A 60 0.20 -21.52 0.76
C THR A 60 0.62 -21.57 2.23
N ASP A 61 0.76 -20.42 2.88
CA ASP A 61 1.16 -20.36 4.29
C ASP A 61 0.56 -19.14 5.01
N ARG A 62 0.35 -19.26 6.33
CA ARG A 62 -0.09 -18.18 7.22
C ARG A 62 0.93 -18.03 8.34
N LEU A 63 1.68 -16.94 8.34
CA LEU A 63 2.71 -16.67 9.33
C LEU A 63 2.22 -15.65 10.37
N TYR A 64 1.88 -16.15 11.55
CA TYR A 64 1.48 -15.31 12.68
C TYR A 64 2.73 -14.68 13.31
N MET A 65 2.90 -13.40 13.16
CA MET A 65 4.08 -12.66 13.63
C MET A 65 3.77 -11.61 14.69
N THR A 66 2.58 -11.01 14.62
CA THR A 66 2.27 -9.79 15.38
C THR A 66 2.18 -10.07 16.87
N LEU A 67 3.02 -9.40 17.64
CA LEU A 67 2.97 -9.36 19.09
C LEU A 67 2.06 -8.23 19.54
N ASP A 68 1.29 -8.50 20.58
CA ASP A 68 0.39 -7.52 21.19
C ASP A 68 1.11 -6.29 21.74
N GLY A 69 0.37 -5.16 21.87
CA GLY A 69 0.82 -3.90 22.44
C GLY A 69 1.21 -2.82 21.44
N TYR A 70 1.38 -3.14 20.17
CA TYR A 70 1.61 -2.18 19.04
C TYR A 70 2.58 -1.04 19.38
N THR A 71 3.67 -1.38 20.06
CA THR A 71 4.77 -0.46 20.39
C THR A 71 5.93 -0.61 19.40
N PRO A 72 6.87 0.36 19.33
CA PRO A 72 8.06 0.19 18.51
C PRO A 72 8.85 -1.09 18.85
N ALA A 73 8.90 -1.47 20.14
CA ALA A 73 9.61 -2.67 20.59
C ALA A 73 8.91 -3.96 20.13
N THR A 74 7.57 -4.05 20.24
CA THR A 74 6.81 -5.22 19.77
C THR A 74 6.80 -5.30 18.26
N MET A 75 6.79 -4.18 17.55
CA MET A 75 6.91 -4.14 16.09
C MET A 75 8.24 -4.78 15.62
N VAL A 76 9.38 -4.38 16.20
CA VAL A 76 10.69 -4.96 15.85
C VAL A 76 10.76 -6.45 16.20
N LYS A 77 10.26 -6.86 17.37
CA LYS A 77 10.20 -8.27 17.76
C LYS A 77 9.34 -9.10 16.81
N SER A 78 8.21 -8.57 16.36
CA SER A 78 7.33 -9.20 15.38
C SER A 78 8.05 -9.46 14.05
N LEU A 79 8.88 -8.52 13.58
CA LEU A 79 9.73 -8.74 12.40
C LEU A 79 10.71 -9.90 12.60
N GLY A 80 11.28 -10.03 13.81
CA GLY A 80 12.13 -11.18 14.16
C GLY A 80 11.38 -12.51 14.09
N VAL A 81 10.14 -12.56 14.61
CA VAL A 81 9.27 -13.75 14.51
C VAL A 81 8.97 -14.09 13.04
N LEU A 82 8.65 -13.08 12.23
CA LEU A 82 8.42 -13.27 10.79
C LEU A 82 9.65 -13.84 10.09
N LEU A 83 10.84 -13.30 10.38
CA LEU A 83 12.10 -13.78 9.74
C LEU A 83 12.33 -15.25 10.00
N LEU A 84 12.09 -15.73 11.23
CA LEU A 84 12.19 -17.16 11.57
C LEU A 84 11.18 -17.97 10.75
N GLY A 85 9.91 -17.56 10.72
CA GLY A 85 8.87 -18.26 9.96
C GLY A 85 9.11 -18.27 8.46
N LEU A 86 9.59 -17.17 7.88
CA LEU A 86 9.94 -17.09 6.46
C LEU A 86 11.09 -18.04 6.11
N THR A 87 12.09 -18.14 6.99
CA THR A 87 13.22 -19.04 6.78
C THR A 87 12.75 -20.48 6.66
N ASP A 88 11.93 -20.96 7.59
CA ASP A 88 11.37 -22.31 7.56
C ASP A 88 10.48 -22.54 6.33
N THR A 89 9.66 -21.54 5.99
CA THR A 89 8.79 -21.59 4.81
C THR A 89 9.61 -21.68 3.52
N PHE A 90 10.66 -20.89 3.36
CA PHE A 90 11.52 -20.95 2.15
C PHE A 90 12.34 -22.25 2.06
N VAL A 91 12.78 -22.81 3.18
CA VAL A 91 13.41 -24.16 3.18
C VAL A 91 12.44 -25.22 2.67
N ARG A 92 11.17 -25.15 3.05
CA ARG A 92 10.12 -26.09 2.65
C ARG A 92 9.66 -25.90 1.21
N LEU A 93 9.41 -24.65 0.80
CA LEU A 93 8.84 -24.30 -0.51
C LEU A 93 9.88 -24.31 -1.62
N LYS A 94 11.13 -23.97 -1.32
CA LYS A 94 12.24 -23.81 -2.28
C LYS A 94 11.84 -22.98 -3.49
N PRO A 95 11.36 -21.74 -3.29
CA PRO A 95 10.91 -20.91 -4.41
C PRO A 95 12.10 -20.55 -5.31
N ASP A 96 11.83 -20.38 -6.60
CA ASP A 96 12.83 -19.92 -7.58
C ASP A 96 13.08 -18.42 -7.46
N LEU A 97 12.08 -17.65 -6.94
CA LEU A 97 12.14 -16.20 -6.82
C LEU A 97 11.17 -15.73 -5.71
N ILE A 98 11.51 -14.63 -5.06
CA ILE A 98 10.65 -13.96 -4.08
C ILE A 98 10.17 -12.62 -4.66
N LEU A 99 8.89 -12.34 -4.55
CA LEU A 99 8.31 -11.03 -4.87
C LEU A 99 8.00 -10.29 -3.57
N ALA A 100 8.76 -9.23 -3.30
CA ALA A 100 8.59 -8.30 -2.18
C ALA A 100 7.93 -7.01 -2.66
N ILE A 101 7.12 -6.37 -1.80
CA ILE A 101 6.33 -5.22 -2.17
C ILE A 101 6.56 -4.06 -1.21
N GLY A 102 6.70 -2.86 -1.78
CA GLY A 102 6.62 -1.62 -1.04
C GLY A 102 7.79 -1.38 -0.08
N ASP A 103 7.46 -1.02 1.14
CA ASP A 103 8.40 -0.36 2.04
C ASP A 103 8.28 -0.83 3.51
N ARG A 104 7.53 -1.90 3.75
CA ARG A 104 7.29 -2.36 5.11
C ARG A 104 8.38 -3.31 5.60
N GLY A 105 8.51 -3.39 6.93
CA GLY A 105 9.46 -4.28 7.57
C GLY A 105 9.28 -5.75 7.19
N ASP A 106 8.05 -6.18 6.94
CA ASP A 106 7.70 -7.53 6.49
C ASP A 106 8.41 -7.86 5.16
N SER A 107 8.34 -6.97 4.19
CA SER A 107 9.03 -7.10 2.90
C SER A 107 10.56 -7.05 3.05
N LEU A 108 11.07 -6.28 4.02
CA LEU A 108 12.50 -6.29 4.36
C LEU A 108 12.93 -7.66 4.88
N MET A 109 12.15 -8.30 5.74
CA MET A 109 12.45 -9.64 6.24
C MET A 109 12.46 -10.69 5.11
N ALA A 110 11.51 -10.59 4.18
CA ALA A 110 11.50 -11.46 3.00
C ALA A 110 12.73 -11.26 2.09
N ALA A 111 13.12 -10.00 1.87
CA ALA A 111 14.29 -9.68 1.06
C ALA A 111 15.59 -10.11 1.74
N LEU A 112 15.73 -9.91 3.05
CA LEU A 112 16.86 -10.35 3.84
C LEU A 112 17.02 -11.88 3.79
N ALA A 113 15.93 -12.63 4.08
CA ALA A 113 15.91 -14.07 4.05
C ALA A 113 16.28 -14.59 2.64
N GLY A 114 15.64 -14.06 1.59
CA GLY A 114 15.89 -14.44 0.20
C GLY A 114 17.36 -14.27 -0.19
N ALA A 115 17.93 -13.08 0.03
CA ALA A 115 19.31 -12.79 -0.31
C ALA A 115 20.31 -13.73 0.40
N HIS A 116 20.13 -13.98 1.70
CA HIS A 116 20.99 -14.88 2.45
C HIS A 116 20.80 -16.38 2.13
N MET A 117 19.66 -16.75 1.57
CA MET A 117 19.36 -18.11 1.13
C MET A 117 19.66 -18.32 -0.37
N ASN A 118 20.28 -17.35 -1.05
CA ASN A 118 20.55 -17.34 -2.50
C ASN A 118 19.28 -17.51 -3.36
N ILE A 119 18.16 -16.97 -2.90
CA ILE A 119 16.91 -16.89 -3.65
C ILE A 119 16.80 -15.46 -4.18
N PRO A 120 16.72 -15.22 -5.50
CA PRO A 120 16.62 -13.88 -6.03
C PRO A 120 15.32 -13.21 -5.57
N VAL A 121 15.39 -11.90 -5.32
CA VAL A 121 14.27 -11.08 -4.83
C VAL A 121 13.94 -10.01 -5.86
N ALA A 122 12.69 -9.95 -6.29
CA ALA A 122 12.11 -8.83 -7.05
C ALA A 122 11.35 -7.89 -6.09
N HIS A 123 11.54 -6.60 -6.27
CA HIS A 123 10.98 -5.57 -5.39
C HIS A 123 10.09 -4.59 -6.16
N ILE A 124 8.78 -4.61 -5.89
CA ILE A 124 7.80 -3.66 -6.43
C ILE A 124 7.88 -2.34 -5.67
N GLN A 125 7.71 -1.21 -6.36
CA GLN A 125 7.90 0.16 -5.85
C GLN A 125 9.31 0.46 -5.36
N ALA A 126 10.31 -0.19 -5.95
CA ALA A 126 11.71 0.11 -5.67
C ALA A 126 12.05 1.57 -6.04
N GLY A 127 12.89 2.22 -5.25
CA GLY A 127 13.42 3.54 -5.54
C GLY A 127 12.50 4.73 -5.20
N GLU A 128 11.25 4.53 -4.74
CA GLU A 128 10.39 5.63 -4.29
C GLU A 128 10.87 6.26 -2.97
N ARG A 129 10.44 7.49 -2.69
CA ARG A 129 10.63 8.18 -1.41
C ARG A 129 9.41 8.00 -0.51
N SER A 130 9.61 8.07 0.79
CA SER A 130 8.59 8.20 1.83
C SER A 130 9.15 9.08 2.96
N GLY A 131 8.29 9.81 3.63
CA GLY A 131 8.68 10.80 4.65
C GLY A 131 8.93 10.22 6.05
N ASN A 132 8.94 8.89 6.19
CA ASN A 132 9.04 8.17 7.45
C ASN A 132 9.97 6.94 7.31
N ILE A 133 10.01 6.07 8.33
CA ILE A 133 10.80 4.84 8.38
C ILE A 133 10.62 3.95 7.12
N ASP A 134 9.44 4.00 6.48
CA ASP A 134 9.17 3.26 5.25
C ASP A 134 10.17 3.63 4.14
N GLY A 135 10.61 4.90 4.08
CA GLY A 135 11.62 5.36 3.11
C GLY A 135 12.96 4.65 3.28
N ILE A 136 13.47 4.58 4.51
CA ILE A 136 14.73 3.89 4.82
C ILE A 136 14.58 2.39 4.59
N THR A 137 13.46 1.80 5.03
CA THR A 137 13.14 0.38 4.86
C THR A 137 13.13 0.01 3.37
N ARG A 138 12.48 0.82 2.52
CA ARG A 138 12.45 0.61 1.06
C ARG A 138 13.86 0.56 0.46
N HIS A 139 14.72 1.49 0.85
CA HIS A 139 16.10 1.52 0.36
C HIS A 139 16.93 0.36 0.90
N ALA A 140 16.66 -0.13 2.11
CA ALA A 140 17.26 -1.35 2.65
C ALA A 140 16.81 -2.58 1.84
N ILE A 141 15.51 -2.70 1.52
CA ILE A 141 15.00 -3.77 0.62
C ILE A 141 15.72 -3.71 -0.72
N THR A 142 15.89 -2.52 -1.30
CA THR A 142 16.63 -2.35 -2.57
C THR A 142 18.03 -2.97 -2.50
N ARG A 143 18.73 -2.84 -1.38
CA ARG A 143 20.08 -3.43 -1.23
C ARG A 143 20.09 -4.96 -1.23
N PHE A 144 19.07 -5.60 -0.70
CA PHE A 144 18.91 -7.06 -0.71
C PHE A 144 18.25 -7.58 -1.99
N ALA A 145 17.41 -6.77 -2.66
CA ALA A 145 16.72 -7.17 -3.87
C ALA A 145 17.65 -7.23 -5.09
N HIS A 146 17.35 -8.13 -6.00
CA HIS A 146 18.13 -8.41 -7.21
C HIS A 146 17.50 -7.78 -8.46
N ILE A 147 16.17 -7.54 -8.41
CA ILE A 147 15.33 -7.01 -9.49
C ILE A 147 14.52 -5.87 -8.94
N HIS A 148 14.59 -4.72 -9.57
CA HIS A 148 13.92 -3.49 -9.11
C HIS A 148 12.83 -3.08 -10.09
N LEU A 149 11.57 -3.14 -9.63
CA LEU A 149 10.38 -2.81 -10.39
C LEU A 149 9.93 -1.39 -10.00
N ALA A 150 10.41 -0.40 -10.74
CA ALA A 150 10.19 1.02 -10.45
C ALA A 150 8.83 1.49 -10.98
N SER A 151 8.11 2.29 -10.18
CA SER A 151 6.78 2.80 -10.52
C SER A 151 6.79 4.01 -11.47
N GLY A 152 7.95 4.64 -11.66
CA GLY A 152 8.10 5.79 -12.56
C GLY A 152 9.56 6.20 -12.77
N PRO A 153 9.80 7.20 -13.65
CA PRO A 153 11.15 7.64 -14.02
C PRO A 153 12.00 8.12 -12.84
N ASP A 154 11.41 8.88 -11.91
CA ASP A 154 12.11 9.40 -10.72
C ASP A 154 12.62 8.26 -9.82
N ALA A 155 11.84 7.20 -9.65
CA ALA A 155 12.24 6.03 -8.90
C ALA A 155 13.35 5.25 -9.60
N ALA A 156 13.26 5.07 -10.92
CA ALA A 156 14.28 4.38 -11.71
C ALA A 156 15.63 5.14 -11.69
N GLU A 157 15.59 6.47 -11.83
CA GLU A 157 16.80 7.30 -11.75
C GLU A 157 17.46 7.21 -10.36
N ARG A 158 16.66 7.22 -9.29
CA ARG A 158 17.18 7.07 -7.92
C ARG A 158 17.87 5.74 -7.69
N LEU A 159 17.34 4.65 -8.25
CA LEU A 159 17.99 3.33 -8.19
C LEU A 159 19.38 3.37 -8.84
N LYS A 160 19.54 4.04 -9.99
CA LYS A 160 20.85 4.23 -10.63
C LYS A 160 21.79 5.04 -9.75
N LEU A 161 21.29 6.15 -9.18
CA LEU A 161 22.07 6.97 -8.24
C LEU A 161 22.45 6.22 -6.95
N MET A 162 21.67 5.22 -6.56
CA MET A 162 22.00 4.31 -5.46
C MET A 162 23.05 3.26 -5.85
N GLY A 163 23.47 3.22 -7.11
CA GLY A 163 24.47 2.27 -7.61
C GLY A 163 23.90 0.90 -7.96
N GLU A 164 22.61 0.81 -8.28
CA GLU A 164 22.04 -0.42 -8.83
C GLU A 164 22.41 -0.54 -10.31
N GLU A 165 22.77 -1.75 -10.75
CA GLU A 165 23.13 -2.03 -12.14
C GLU A 165 21.91 -1.89 -13.07
N ASP A 166 22.06 -1.24 -14.22
CA ASP A 166 20.95 -0.94 -15.16
C ASP A 166 20.10 -2.18 -15.53
N PHE A 167 20.71 -3.34 -15.70
CA PHE A 167 19.99 -4.56 -16.09
C PHE A 167 19.06 -5.11 -14.98
N ARG A 168 19.16 -4.58 -13.77
CA ARG A 168 18.30 -4.93 -12.64
C ARG A 168 17.10 -3.99 -12.52
N ILE A 169 17.09 -2.86 -13.23
CA ILE A 169 16.09 -1.78 -13.09
C ILE A 169 15.08 -1.88 -14.22
N PHE A 170 13.83 -2.13 -13.87
CA PHE A 170 12.71 -2.21 -14.80
C PHE A 170 11.67 -1.15 -14.44
N MET A 171 11.39 -0.22 -15.34
CA MET A 171 10.34 0.77 -15.17
C MET A 171 8.98 0.14 -15.56
N THR A 172 8.29 -0.45 -14.60
CA THR A 172 7.04 -1.18 -14.83
C THR A 172 5.79 -0.34 -14.66
N GLY A 173 5.82 0.59 -13.72
CA GLY A 173 4.64 1.34 -13.26
C GLY A 173 4.13 0.84 -11.91
N ALA A 174 2.93 1.31 -11.53
CA ALA A 174 2.28 1.05 -10.25
C ALA A 174 1.13 0.03 -10.42
N PRO A 175 1.31 -1.26 -10.05
CA PRO A 175 0.35 -2.33 -10.36
C PRO A 175 -1.01 -2.16 -9.67
N GLN A 176 -1.08 -1.46 -8.54
CA GLN A 176 -2.34 -1.15 -7.87
C GLN A 176 -3.28 -0.28 -8.70
N LEU A 177 -2.78 0.36 -9.76
CA LEU A 177 -3.59 1.17 -10.65
C LEU A 177 -4.28 0.35 -11.74
N ASP A 178 -3.83 -0.88 -12.01
CA ASP A 178 -4.37 -1.71 -13.08
C ASP A 178 -5.87 -1.95 -12.92
N GLU A 179 -6.32 -2.33 -11.72
CA GLU A 179 -7.74 -2.58 -11.45
C GLU A 179 -8.60 -1.31 -11.57
N LEU A 180 -8.06 -0.15 -11.14
CA LEU A 180 -8.74 1.14 -11.28
C LEU A 180 -8.90 1.54 -12.75
N VAL A 181 -7.85 1.36 -13.55
CA VAL A 181 -7.84 1.71 -14.98
C VAL A 181 -8.71 0.74 -15.78
N ASN A 182 -8.69 -0.55 -15.45
CA ASN A 182 -9.44 -1.59 -16.13
C ASN A 182 -10.92 -1.70 -15.68
N GLY A 183 -11.33 -0.92 -14.67
CA GLY A 183 -12.71 -0.86 -14.21
C GLY A 183 -13.16 -2.02 -13.30
N ASP A 184 -12.23 -2.80 -12.72
CA ASP A 184 -12.58 -3.82 -11.70
C ASP A 184 -12.84 -3.14 -10.34
N VAL A 185 -13.96 -2.42 -10.27
CA VAL A 185 -14.37 -1.61 -9.12
C VAL A 185 -15.85 -1.87 -8.78
N ALA A 186 -16.23 -1.62 -7.53
CA ALA A 186 -17.63 -1.66 -7.12
C ALA A 186 -18.40 -0.49 -7.76
N SER A 187 -19.63 -0.73 -8.19
CA SER A 187 -20.46 0.30 -8.80
C SER A 187 -20.89 1.38 -7.79
N ARG A 188 -21.34 2.52 -8.30
CA ARG A 188 -21.86 3.62 -7.46
C ARG A 188 -23.05 3.16 -6.61
N GLU A 189 -23.93 2.35 -7.18
CA GLU A 189 -25.10 1.79 -6.50
C GLU A 189 -24.70 0.81 -5.39
N GLU A 190 -23.74 -0.05 -5.67
CA GLU A 190 -23.17 -1.00 -4.67
C GLU A 190 -22.53 -0.27 -3.48
N ILE A 191 -21.83 0.83 -3.74
CA ILE A 191 -21.25 1.68 -2.69
C ILE A 191 -22.35 2.37 -1.88
N ALA A 192 -23.35 2.96 -2.53
CA ALA A 192 -24.47 3.62 -1.86
C ALA A 192 -25.24 2.64 -0.93
N GLU A 193 -25.55 1.45 -1.42
CA GLU A 193 -26.25 0.43 -0.65
C GLU A 193 -25.42 -0.07 0.53
N ARG A 194 -24.17 -0.44 0.27
CA ARG A 194 -23.27 -1.02 1.30
C ARG A 194 -23.08 -0.12 2.50
N PHE A 195 -22.89 1.18 2.27
CA PHE A 195 -22.57 2.15 3.34
C PHE A 195 -23.76 3.02 3.74
N GLY A 196 -24.92 2.86 3.11
CA GLY A 196 -26.10 3.69 3.36
C GLY A 196 -25.83 5.16 3.06
N LEU A 197 -25.29 5.47 1.87
CA LEU A 197 -24.86 6.80 1.46
C LEU A 197 -25.80 7.39 0.41
N ASP A 198 -26.00 8.70 0.51
CA ASP A 198 -26.57 9.53 -0.57
C ASP A 198 -25.41 10.10 -1.40
N LEU A 199 -25.10 9.45 -2.53
CA LEU A 199 -23.97 9.86 -3.36
C LEU A 199 -24.24 11.13 -4.21
N ASP A 200 -25.42 11.74 -4.10
CA ASP A 200 -25.67 13.09 -4.63
C ASP A 200 -25.15 14.17 -3.69
N GLN A 201 -24.77 13.80 -2.47
CA GLN A 201 -24.09 14.65 -1.49
C GLN A 201 -22.58 14.35 -1.46
N PRO A 202 -21.74 15.31 -1.03
CA PRO A 202 -20.30 15.06 -0.88
C PRO A 202 -20.01 13.90 0.05
N LEU A 203 -19.10 13.03 -0.38
CA LEU A 203 -18.55 11.90 0.40
C LEU A 203 -17.08 12.12 0.70
N LEU A 204 -16.70 12.06 1.95
CA LEU A 204 -15.31 12.09 2.41
C LEU A 204 -14.82 10.65 2.68
N LEU A 205 -13.71 10.27 2.06
CA LEU A 205 -13.01 9.02 2.37
C LEU A 205 -11.83 9.34 3.27
N VAL A 206 -11.75 8.72 4.45
CA VAL A 206 -10.72 9.04 5.45
C VAL A 206 -9.85 7.83 5.72
N LEU A 207 -8.52 8.02 5.61
CA LEU A 207 -7.54 7.00 5.87
C LEU A 207 -6.25 7.64 6.43
N GLN A 208 -6.09 7.60 7.75
CA GLN A 208 -4.95 8.17 8.46
C GLN A 208 -4.26 7.10 9.29
N HIS A 209 -2.94 7.04 9.21
CA HIS A 209 -2.08 6.06 9.85
C HIS A 209 -1.21 6.72 10.91
N PRO A 210 -0.81 6.01 11.97
CA PRO A 210 0.24 6.50 12.87
C PRO A 210 1.56 6.63 12.11
N VAL A 211 2.46 7.47 12.60
CA VAL A 211 3.83 7.65 12.10
C VAL A 211 4.79 7.16 13.17
N THR A 212 5.68 6.24 12.82
CA THR A 212 6.56 5.57 13.79
C THR A 212 7.48 6.54 14.51
N GLU A 213 7.98 7.57 13.81
CA GLU A 213 8.83 8.62 14.36
C GLU A 213 8.08 9.57 15.32
N GLU A 214 6.77 9.62 15.20
CA GLU A 214 5.84 10.45 16.00
C GLU A 214 5.05 9.58 17.00
N PHE A 215 5.65 8.46 17.42
CA PHE A 215 5.00 7.55 18.37
C PHE A 215 4.62 8.27 19.68
N GLY A 216 3.35 8.18 20.05
CA GLY A 216 2.76 8.88 21.19
C GLY A 216 1.95 10.12 20.82
N GLU A 217 2.12 10.68 19.62
CA GLU A 217 1.39 11.87 19.15
C GLU A 217 0.15 11.51 18.32
N GLY A 218 0.02 10.26 17.89
CA GLY A 218 -1.00 9.81 16.94
C GLY A 218 -2.44 10.09 17.38
N VAL A 219 -2.75 10.02 18.68
CA VAL A 219 -4.08 10.30 19.23
C VAL A 219 -4.44 11.78 19.04
N GLU A 220 -3.55 12.71 19.40
CA GLU A 220 -3.75 14.15 19.24
C GLU A 220 -3.89 14.52 17.75
N GLN A 221 -3.05 13.94 16.90
CA GLN A 221 -3.10 14.12 15.45
C GLN A 221 -4.41 13.63 14.84
N MET A 222 -4.92 12.48 15.28
CA MET A 222 -6.20 11.94 14.81
C MET A 222 -7.38 12.77 15.33
N GLU A 223 -7.29 13.30 16.57
CA GLU A 223 -8.33 14.17 17.15
C GLU A 223 -8.55 15.42 16.31
N GLU A 224 -7.47 16.08 15.85
CA GLU A 224 -7.58 17.24 14.95
C GLU A 224 -8.35 16.90 13.66
N THR A 225 -8.10 15.72 13.09
CA THR A 225 -8.79 15.23 11.90
C THR A 225 -10.27 14.93 12.21
N LEU A 226 -10.57 14.23 13.29
CA LEU A 226 -11.94 13.89 13.67
C LEU A 226 -12.78 15.13 14.01
N GLU A 227 -12.20 16.12 14.69
CA GLU A 227 -12.86 17.39 14.99
C GLU A 227 -13.12 18.23 13.71
N ALA A 228 -12.19 18.17 12.72
CA ALA A 228 -12.42 18.78 11.42
C ALA A 228 -13.62 18.14 10.70
N LEU A 229 -13.74 16.82 10.74
CA LEU A 229 -14.87 16.08 10.16
C LEU A 229 -16.19 16.45 10.88
N CYS A 230 -16.15 16.64 12.21
CA CYS A 230 -17.32 17.09 12.99
C CYS A 230 -17.77 18.49 12.65
N GLU A 231 -16.85 19.39 12.30
CA GLU A 231 -17.20 20.74 11.82
C GLU A 231 -17.81 20.69 10.42
N LEU A 232 -17.24 19.89 9.53
CA LEU A 232 -17.70 19.75 8.13
C LEU A 232 -19.05 19.05 8.01
N ARG A 233 -19.33 18.06 8.86
CA ARG A 233 -20.56 17.23 8.87
C ARG A 233 -20.94 16.61 7.54
N GLN A 234 -19.96 16.32 6.69
CA GLN A 234 -20.18 15.60 5.43
C GLN A 234 -20.27 14.11 5.67
N GLN A 235 -20.98 13.38 4.80
CA GLN A 235 -20.94 11.92 4.80
C GLN A 235 -19.50 11.46 4.74
N THR A 236 -19.11 10.56 5.63
CA THR A 236 -17.73 10.12 5.78
C THR A 236 -17.67 8.61 5.90
N VAL A 237 -16.79 7.98 5.11
CA VAL A 237 -16.33 6.61 5.34
C VAL A 237 -14.90 6.68 5.86
N LEU A 238 -14.70 6.25 7.11
CA LEU A 238 -13.41 6.22 7.78
C LEU A 238 -12.95 4.77 7.89
N ILE A 239 -11.77 4.47 7.38
CA ILE A 239 -11.18 3.14 7.40
C ILE A 239 -10.08 3.09 8.45
N PHE A 240 -10.01 2.01 9.24
CA PHE A 240 -9.00 1.81 10.27
C PHE A 240 -7.57 1.95 9.72
N PRO A 241 -6.64 2.43 10.56
CA PRO A 241 -5.22 2.53 10.21
C PRO A 241 -4.60 1.16 9.90
N ASN A 242 -3.32 1.18 9.49
CA ASN A 242 -2.47 0.00 9.44
C ASN A 242 -2.06 -0.46 10.85
N THR A 243 -1.15 -1.45 10.95
CA THR A 243 -0.68 -2.05 12.21
C THR A 243 0.64 -1.46 12.73
N ASP A 244 1.02 -0.26 12.30
CA ASP A 244 2.23 0.41 12.79
C ASP A 244 2.11 0.75 14.28
N ALA A 245 3.24 1.03 14.92
CA ALA A 245 3.29 1.40 16.34
C ALA A 245 2.34 2.59 16.63
N GLY A 246 1.51 2.46 17.66
CA GLY A 246 0.47 3.43 18.03
C GLY A 246 -0.89 3.21 17.36
N SER A 247 -1.03 2.19 16.49
CA SER A 247 -2.29 1.94 15.78
C SER A 247 -3.46 1.53 16.67
N ASP A 248 -3.20 0.87 17.79
CA ASP A 248 -4.26 0.45 18.71
C ASP A 248 -4.93 1.64 19.40
N ASP A 249 -4.16 2.63 19.82
CA ASP A 249 -4.70 3.86 20.43
C ASP A 249 -5.60 4.62 19.43
N LEU A 250 -5.17 4.70 18.16
CA LEU A 250 -5.99 5.31 17.10
C LEU A 250 -7.28 4.51 16.87
N ARG A 251 -7.18 3.18 16.79
CA ARG A 251 -8.32 2.29 16.62
C ARG A 251 -9.34 2.49 17.73
N LEU A 252 -8.90 2.44 19.00
CA LEU A 252 -9.76 2.64 20.17
C LEU A 252 -10.41 4.02 20.20
N MET A 253 -9.68 5.06 19.77
CA MET A 253 -10.22 6.40 19.63
C MET A 253 -11.31 6.46 18.56
N ILE A 254 -11.03 5.95 17.36
CA ILE A 254 -11.99 5.93 16.24
C ILE A 254 -13.26 5.17 16.63
N GLU A 255 -13.15 4.02 17.30
CA GLU A 255 -14.30 3.22 17.75
C GLU A 255 -15.21 3.98 18.73
N ARG A 256 -14.66 4.90 19.52
CA ARG A 256 -15.43 5.75 20.45
C ARG A 256 -16.07 6.98 19.79
N TYR A 257 -15.61 7.31 18.57
CA TYR A 257 -15.98 8.56 17.90
C TYR A 257 -17.18 8.39 16.96
N HIS A 258 -18.35 8.00 17.54
CA HIS A 258 -19.56 7.77 16.76
C HIS A 258 -20.25 9.08 16.38
N ARG A 259 -20.54 9.25 15.09
CA ARG A 259 -21.35 10.36 14.55
C ARG A 259 -22.31 9.82 13.49
N PRO A 260 -23.54 10.32 13.37
CA PRO A 260 -24.53 9.82 12.41
C PRO A 260 -24.10 9.90 10.95
N PHE A 261 -23.20 10.84 10.62
CA PHE A 261 -22.67 11.04 9.27
C PHE A 261 -21.39 10.23 8.98
N MET A 262 -20.88 9.49 9.96
CA MET A 262 -19.68 8.66 9.81
C MET A 262 -20.04 7.17 9.74
N ARG A 263 -19.38 6.48 8.80
CA ARG A 263 -19.30 5.01 8.74
C ARG A 263 -17.86 4.62 9.00
N VAL A 264 -17.65 3.80 10.03
CA VAL A 264 -16.32 3.34 10.44
C VAL A 264 -16.17 1.89 10.01
N GLU A 265 -15.13 1.62 9.22
CA GLU A 265 -14.84 0.30 8.67
C GLU A 265 -13.48 -0.20 9.14
N ARG A 266 -13.45 -1.42 9.67
CA ARG A 266 -12.19 -2.07 10.05
C ARG A 266 -11.39 -2.50 8.82
N ASN A 267 -12.10 -2.99 7.81
CA ASN A 267 -11.55 -3.42 6.54
C ASN A 267 -12.56 -3.15 5.42
N VAL A 268 -12.04 -2.76 4.27
CA VAL A 268 -12.81 -2.62 3.02
C VAL A 268 -12.12 -3.45 1.93
N PRO A 269 -12.82 -4.42 1.31
CA PRO A 269 -12.25 -5.21 0.22
C PRO A 269 -11.76 -4.33 -0.93
N ARG A 270 -10.72 -4.75 -1.63
CA ARG A 270 -10.03 -3.95 -2.65
C ARG A 270 -10.98 -3.36 -3.69
N ARG A 271 -11.85 -4.19 -4.29
CA ARG A 271 -12.82 -3.76 -5.30
C ARG A 271 -13.76 -2.67 -4.78
N VAL A 272 -14.19 -2.80 -3.52
CA VAL A 272 -15.07 -1.83 -2.84
C VAL A 272 -14.30 -0.54 -2.52
N TYR A 273 -13.05 -0.64 -2.06
CA TYR A 273 -12.19 0.52 -1.81
C TYR A 273 -11.96 1.35 -3.08
N SER A 274 -11.70 0.68 -4.20
CA SER A 274 -11.56 1.33 -5.51
C SER A 274 -12.85 2.03 -5.94
N GLY A 275 -14.02 1.42 -5.71
CA GLY A 275 -15.34 2.04 -5.93
C GLY A 275 -15.60 3.25 -5.02
N LEU A 276 -15.21 3.16 -3.73
CA LEU A 276 -15.26 4.29 -2.80
C LEU A 276 -14.41 5.46 -3.28
N MET A 277 -13.20 5.21 -3.78
CA MET A 277 -12.34 6.26 -4.33
C MET A 277 -12.96 6.96 -5.54
N GLN A 278 -13.66 6.21 -6.41
CA GLN A 278 -14.39 6.81 -7.53
C GLN A 278 -15.62 7.61 -7.10
N ALA A 279 -16.31 7.16 -6.04
CA ALA A 279 -17.51 7.81 -5.51
C ALA A 279 -17.20 9.01 -4.61
N ALA A 280 -16.01 9.05 -3.99
CA ALA A 280 -15.63 10.08 -3.04
C ALA A 280 -15.43 11.46 -3.69
N SER A 281 -15.69 12.48 -2.91
CA SER A 281 -15.45 13.89 -3.28
C SER A 281 -14.05 14.36 -2.88
N ALA A 282 -13.51 13.81 -1.78
CA ALA A 282 -12.12 14.02 -1.34
C ALA A 282 -11.63 12.83 -0.50
N LEU A 283 -10.32 12.54 -0.56
CA LEU A 283 -9.62 11.65 0.35
C LEU A 283 -8.85 12.47 1.36
N ILE A 284 -8.96 12.14 2.65
CA ILE A 284 -8.35 12.88 3.76
C ILE A 284 -7.48 11.92 4.58
N GLY A 285 -6.32 12.39 5.00
CA GLY A 285 -5.38 11.66 5.85
C GLY A 285 -3.99 11.55 5.23
N ASN A 286 -3.20 10.57 5.67
CA ASN A 286 -1.80 10.44 5.27
C ASN A 286 -1.50 9.13 4.52
N SER A 287 -2.51 8.52 3.91
CA SER A 287 -2.34 7.33 3.09
C SER A 287 -1.67 7.65 1.76
N SER A 288 -0.77 6.76 1.31
CA SER A 288 -0.17 6.85 -0.03
C SER A 288 -1.20 6.78 -1.17
N SER A 289 -2.40 6.25 -0.91
CA SER A 289 -3.51 6.22 -1.89
C SER A 289 -3.87 7.62 -2.41
N GLY A 290 -3.75 8.65 -1.57
CA GLY A 290 -4.01 10.04 -1.97
C GLY A 290 -3.04 10.57 -3.03
N LEU A 291 -1.82 10.01 -3.09
CA LEU A 291 -0.76 10.44 -4.00
C LEU A 291 -0.65 9.53 -5.23
N ILE A 292 -0.90 8.24 -5.06
CA ILE A 292 -0.69 7.23 -6.12
C ILE A 292 -1.99 6.94 -6.88
N GLU A 293 -3.05 6.60 -6.13
CA GLU A 293 -4.30 6.06 -6.69
C GLU A 293 -5.33 7.16 -6.97
N ALA A 294 -5.47 8.13 -6.05
CA ALA A 294 -6.43 9.22 -6.18
C ALA A 294 -6.29 10.03 -7.51
N PRO A 295 -5.07 10.32 -8.01
CA PRO A 295 -4.93 10.99 -9.30
C PRO A 295 -5.54 10.22 -10.47
N ALA A 296 -5.47 8.88 -10.44
CA ALA A 296 -5.98 8.03 -11.53
C ALA A 296 -7.52 8.11 -11.68
N VAL A 297 -8.23 8.47 -10.61
CA VAL A 297 -9.70 8.66 -10.61
C VAL A 297 -10.10 10.12 -10.47
N GLY A 298 -9.15 11.05 -10.60
CA GLY A 298 -9.41 12.49 -10.48
C GLY A 298 -9.93 12.88 -9.09
N LEU A 299 -9.52 12.19 -8.03
CA LEU A 299 -9.96 12.45 -6.65
C LEU A 299 -9.03 13.46 -5.97
N PRO A 300 -9.54 14.60 -5.45
CA PRO A 300 -8.79 15.48 -4.57
C PRO A 300 -8.30 14.74 -3.32
N ALA A 301 -7.07 15.05 -2.86
CA ALA A 301 -6.51 14.49 -1.64
C ALA A 301 -6.02 15.59 -0.71
N VAL A 302 -6.47 15.58 0.54
CA VAL A 302 -5.96 16.41 1.63
C VAL A 302 -4.99 15.55 2.43
N ASN A 303 -3.68 15.77 2.18
CA ASN A 303 -2.62 15.03 2.84
C ASN A 303 -2.29 15.70 4.19
N VAL A 304 -2.55 14.99 5.28
CA VAL A 304 -2.39 15.52 6.65
C VAL A 304 -1.06 15.05 7.23
N GLY A 305 -0.21 16.00 7.61
CA GLY A 305 1.11 15.73 8.20
C GLY A 305 2.17 15.31 7.18
N ASP A 306 3.31 14.86 7.69
CA ASP A 306 4.57 14.69 6.95
C ASP A 306 4.87 13.25 6.49
N ARG A 307 3.98 12.28 6.77
CA ARG A 307 4.22 10.86 6.42
C ARG A 307 4.55 10.66 4.93
N GLN A 308 3.98 11.47 4.04
CA GLN A 308 4.20 11.43 2.60
C GLN A 308 5.16 12.52 2.10
N ARG A 309 5.98 13.11 2.99
CA ARG A 309 6.97 14.12 2.63
C ARG A 309 7.92 13.60 1.55
N ASP A 310 8.25 14.46 0.59
CA ASP A 310 9.17 14.22 -0.53
C ASP A 310 8.75 13.11 -1.50
N ARG A 311 7.58 12.51 -1.32
CA ARG A 311 7.02 11.56 -2.27
C ARG A 311 6.51 12.30 -3.51
N ALA A 312 6.75 11.72 -4.70
CA ALA A 312 6.23 12.23 -5.94
C ALA A 312 4.69 12.35 -5.87
N ARG A 313 4.15 13.49 -6.32
CA ARG A 313 2.71 13.79 -6.21
C ARG A 313 2.17 14.51 -7.43
N ALA A 314 0.91 14.29 -7.71
CA ALA A 314 0.16 15.01 -8.74
C ALA A 314 -0.51 16.27 -8.15
N PRO A 315 -1.03 17.19 -8.97
CA PRO A 315 -1.66 18.43 -8.52
C PRO A 315 -2.98 18.26 -7.74
N ASN A 316 -3.49 17.05 -7.59
CA ASN A 316 -4.68 16.73 -6.80
C ASN A 316 -4.48 16.84 -5.28
N VAL A 317 -3.22 17.01 -4.81
CA VAL A 317 -2.86 16.95 -3.39
C VAL A 317 -2.79 18.34 -2.78
N ILE A 318 -3.44 18.52 -1.62
CA ILE A 318 -3.32 19.69 -0.76
C ILE A 318 -2.65 19.21 0.54
N ASP A 319 -1.42 19.66 0.81
CA ASP A 319 -0.70 19.33 2.04
C ASP A 319 -1.11 20.28 3.18
N VAL A 320 -1.39 19.71 4.35
CA VAL A 320 -1.75 20.46 5.57
C VAL A 320 -1.08 19.85 6.81
N PRO A 321 -0.77 20.64 7.84
CA PRO A 321 -0.35 20.11 9.14
C PRO A 321 -1.51 19.39 9.86
N HIS A 322 -1.19 18.74 10.99
CA HIS A 322 -2.18 18.24 11.94
C HIS A 322 -2.83 19.42 12.70
N ASP A 323 -3.68 20.17 12.01
CA ASP A 323 -4.42 21.33 12.52
C ASP A 323 -5.84 21.33 11.97
N ARG A 324 -6.81 21.31 12.85
CA ARG A 324 -8.24 21.26 12.52
C ARG A 324 -8.65 22.31 11.50
N ARG A 325 -8.21 23.58 11.66
CA ARG A 325 -8.62 24.68 10.78
C ARG A 325 -8.04 24.52 9.39
N ALA A 326 -6.75 24.16 9.32
CA ALA A 326 -6.09 23.91 8.06
C ALA A 326 -6.75 22.74 7.30
N ILE A 327 -7.13 21.67 8.01
CA ILE A 327 -7.84 20.52 7.42
C ILE A 327 -9.20 20.95 6.89
N VAL A 328 -9.99 21.70 7.68
CA VAL A 328 -11.32 22.19 7.26
C VAL A 328 -11.22 23.07 6.01
N GLU A 329 -10.29 24.01 5.98
CA GLU A 329 -10.08 24.90 4.83
C GLU A 329 -9.66 24.12 3.58
N ALA A 330 -8.74 23.15 3.72
CA ALA A 330 -8.28 22.31 2.62
C ALA A 330 -9.41 21.42 2.07
N VAL A 331 -10.24 20.84 2.94
CA VAL A 331 -11.39 20.03 2.50
C VAL A 331 -12.41 20.90 1.78
N ARG A 332 -12.73 22.08 2.28
CA ARG A 332 -13.64 23.02 1.60
C ARG A 332 -13.11 23.35 0.21
N ARG A 333 -11.82 23.66 0.08
CA ARG A 333 -11.16 23.90 -1.21
C ARG A 333 -11.20 22.66 -2.12
N ALA A 334 -10.94 21.47 -1.59
CA ALA A 334 -10.99 20.21 -2.33
C ALA A 334 -12.40 19.91 -2.90
N LEU A 335 -13.45 20.35 -2.21
CA LEU A 335 -14.85 20.20 -2.62
C LEU A 335 -15.31 21.27 -3.64
N GLU A 336 -14.52 22.30 -3.90
CA GLU A 336 -14.85 23.31 -4.92
C GLU A 336 -14.80 22.68 -6.32
N PRO A 337 -15.83 22.87 -7.16
CA PRO A 337 -15.83 22.29 -8.53
C PRO A 337 -14.62 22.70 -9.35
N GLY A 338 -14.09 23.90 -9.15
CA GLY A 338 -12.93 24.43 -9.84
C GLY A 338 -11.63 23.72 -9.48
N PHE A 339 -11.49 23.20 -8.25
CA PHE A 339 -10.28 22.50 -7.84
C PHE A 339 -10.09 21.18 -8.60
N ARG A 340 -11.13 20.35 -8.68
CA ARG A 340 -11.08 19.09 -9.45
C ARG A 340 -10.78 19.32 -10.94
N GLN A 341 -11.32 20.39 -11.51
CA GLN A 341 -11.06 20.78 -12.89
C GLN A 341 -9.62 21.26 -13.11
N SER A 342 -9.00 21.89 -12.12
CA SER A 342 -7.65 22.46 -12.23
C SER A 342 -6.56 21.41 -12.47
N PHE A 343 -6.79 20.15 -12.10
CA PHE A 343 -5.84 19.05 -12.28
C PHE A 343 -6.34 17.91 -13.19
N ALA A 344 -7.51 18.06 -13.82
CA ALA A 344 -8.08 17.04 -14.71
C ALA A 344 -7.14 16.61 -15.86
N ASN A 345 -6.27 17.52 -16.29
CA ASN A 345 -5.23 17.27 -17.30
C ASN A 345 -3.83 17.12 -16.67
N GLY A 346 -3.72 17.12 -15.35
CA GLY A 346 -2.46 16.95 -14.64
C GLY A 346 -2.04 15.47 -14.65
N GLY A 347 -0.87 15.18 -15.21
CA GLY A 347 -0.33 13.82 -15.23
C GLY A 347 -0.01 13.30 -13.83
N SER A 348 -0.18 12.00 -13.61
CA SER A 348 0.36 11.31 -12.44
C SER A 348 1.85 11.01 -12.63
N PRO A 349 2.68 11.17 -11.60
CA PRO A 349 4.08 10.71 -11.64
C PRO A 349 4.20 9.17 -11.67
N TYR A 350 3.11 8.47 -11.42
CA TYR A 350 3.04 7.01 -11.45
C TYR A 350 2.48 6.53 -12.80
N LEU A 351 3.21 5.63 -13.44
CA LEU A 351 2.79 5.08 -14.73
C LEU A 351 1.60 4.13 -14.55
N SER A 352 0.60 4.30 -15.39
CA SER A 352 -0.58 3.44 -15.40
C SER A 352 -1.20 3.42 -16.81
N ASP A 353 -1.16 2.25 -17.42
CA ASP A 353 -1.84 1.93 -18.69
C ASP A 353 -2.73 0.67 -18.55
N GLY A 354 -2.96 0.22 -17.29
CA GLY A 354 -3.73 -0.97 -16.99
C GLY A 354 -3.01 -2.30 -17.23
N ARG A 355 -1.70 -2.29 -17.58
CA ARG A 355 -0.92 -3.48 -17.93
C ARG A 355 0.37 -3.63 -17.14
N VAL A 356 0.46 -3.00 -15.99
CA VAL A 356 1.66 -3.04 -15.13
C VAL A 356 1.90 -4.44 -14.61
N SER A 357 0.85 -5.11 -14.16
CA SER A 357 0.91 -6.49 -13.65
C SER A 357 1.37 -7.49 -14.71
N GLU A 358 0.93 -7.32 -15.97
CA GLU A 358 1.41 -8.14 -17.10
C GLU A 358 2.92 -7.97 -17.31
N ARG A 359 3.42 -6.73 -17.29
CA ARG A 359 4.88 -6.46 -17.43
C ARG A 359 5.67 -7.07 -16.29
N ILE A 360 5.16 -6.99 -15.07
CA ILE A 360 5.80 -7.60 -13.90
C ILE A 360 5.87 -9.12 -14.08
N VAL A 361 4.76 -9.77 -14.41
CA VAL A 361 4.72 -11.23 -14.62
C VAL A 361 5.65 -11.67 -15.74
N GLU A 362 5.74 -10.94 -16.85
CA GLU A 362 6.67 -11.23 -17.94
C GLU A 362 8.13 -11.14 -17.49
N ILE A 363 8.49 -10.14 -16.66
CA ILE A 363 9.84 -10.03 -16.08
C ILE A 363 10.12 -11.22 -15.16
N LEU A 364 9.19 -11.57 -14.26
CA LEU A 364 9.33 -12.69 -13.35
C LEU A 364 9.49 -14.03 -14.10
N LYS A 365 8.82 -14.17 -15.25
CA LYS A 365 8.88 -15.35 -16.11
C LYS A 365 10.20 -15.46 -16.84
N THR A 366 10.67 -14.37 -17.45
CA THR A 366 11.73 -14.39 -18.46
C THR A 366 13.12 -14.07 -17.92
N ILE A 367 13.25 -13.39 -16.77
CA ILE A 367 14.56 -13.01 -16.24
C ILE A 367 15.42 -14.25 -15.98
N PRO A 368 16.67 -14.30 -16.51
CA PRO A 368 17.57 -15.41 -16.20
C PRO A 368 17.94 -15.43 -14.72
N ILE A 369 17.77 -16.59 -14.07
CA ILE A 369 18.27 -16.82 -12.71
C ILE A 369 19.64 -17.46 -12.83
N ASP A 370 20.65 -16.64 -12.94
CA ASP A 370 22.04 -17.04 -13.15
C ASP A 370 22.97 -16.40 -12.11
N GLU A 371 24.25 -16.71 -12.21
CA GLU A 371 25.29 -16.18 -11.32
C GLU A 371 25.37 -14.63 -11.39
N ARG A 372 25.13 -14.04 -12.55
CA ARG A 372 25.14 -12.58 -12.73
C ARG A 372 23.99 -11.93 -11.96
N LEU A 373 22.80 -12.54 -11.96
CA LEU A 373 21.67 -12.03 -11.17
C LEU A 373 21.95 -12.17 -9.67
N LEU A 374 22.43 -13.31 -9.21
CA LEU A 374 22.64 -13.63 -7.79
C LEU A 374 23.82 -12.87 -7.17
N ARG A 375 24.90 -12.64 -7.92
CA ARG A 375 26.08 -11.89 -7.45
C ARG A 375 25.92 -10.39 -7.68
N LYS A 376 25.08 -9.79 -6.86
CA LYS A 376 24.82 -8.35 -6.94
C LYS A 376 26.07 -7.53 -6.58
N GLN A 377 26.38 -6.54 -7.40
CA GLN A 377 27.48 -5.59 -7.21
C GLN A 377 26.94 -4.16 -7.13
N ILE A 378 27.74 -3.23 -6.59
CA ILE A 378 27.51 -1.81 -6.70
C ILE A 378 28.11 -1.35 -8.03
N ALA A 379 27.34 -0.56 -8.82
CA ALA A 379 27.72 -0.15 -10.17
C ALA A 379 28.81 0.95 -10.24
N TYR A 380 29.35 1.37 -9.10
CA TYR A 380 30.45 2.36 -9.01
C TYR A 380 31.49 1.97 -7.98
#